data_fed2f7a7432d71611276af2b51703c52
#
_entry.id   fed2f7a7432d71611276af2b51703c52
#
_cell.length_a   1.000
_cell.length_b   1.000
_cell.length_c   1.000
_cell.angle_alpha   90.00
_cell.angle_beta   90.00
_cell.angle_gamma   90.00
#
_symmetry.space_group_name_H-M   'P 1'
#
loop_
_entity.id
_entity.type
_entity.pdbx_description
1 polymer ?
#
loop_
_entity_poly.entity_id
_entity_poly.type
_entity_poly.pdbx_seq_one_letter_code
_entity_poly.pdbx_strand_id
1 'polypeptide(L)'
;MPTLICGSLAFDTIMMFPDRFKNYILPDQIHILNVCFVNPEIRREFGGCAGNIAYNLKLLGGDPLPMGSVGKDFSDYRQRLVDMGISDEHILEIPELYSAQCTIT
;
A
#
# COMPACT_ATOMS: atom_id res chain seq x y z
N MET A 1 18.42 -9.10 -17.62
CA MET A 1 17.17 -9.68 -18.12
C MET A 1 16.01 -9.14 -17.30
N PRO A 2 15.04 -8.51 -17.93
CA PRO A 2 13.89 -7.99 -17.20
C PRO A 2 12.99 -9.10 -16.67
N THR A 3 12.44 -8.88 -15.48
CA THR A 3 11.52 -9.82 -14.82
C THR A 3 10.16 -9.16 -14.65
N LEU A 4 9.14 -9.71 -15.30
CA LEU A 4 7.77 -9.23 -15.17
C LEU A 4 7.18 -9.72 -13.85
N ILE A 5 6.64 -8.80 -13.06
CA ILE A 5 6.08 -9.10 -11.75
C ILE A 5 4.63 -8.65 -11.75
N CYS A 6 3.71 -9.59 -11.75
CA CYS A 6 2.27 -9.32 -11.74
C CYS A 6 1.75 -9.42 -10.32
N GLY A 7 1.06 -8.39 -9.86
CA GLY A 7 0.47 -8.39 -8.53
C GLY A 7 -0.03 -7.01 -8.14
N SER A 8 -0.39 -6.87 -6.88
CA SER A 8 -0.92 -5.61 -6.36
C SER A 8 0.16 -4.56 -6.17
N LEU A 9 -0.25 -3.31 -6.37
CA LEU A 9 0.46 -2.10 -6.00
C LEU A 9 -0.49 -1.34 -5.08
N ALA A 10 -0.12 -1.15 -3.85
CA ALA A 10 -1.04 -0.66 -2.83
C ALA A 10 -0.35 0.32 -1.89
N PHE A 11 -1.15 1.12 -1.20
CA PHE A 11 -0.68 1.94 -0.09
C PHE A 11 -1.04 1.26 1.22
N ASP A 12 -0.09 1.17 2.12
CA ASP A 12 -0.29 0.69 3.48
C ASP A 12 -0.34 1.87 4.43
N THR A 13 -1.48 2.07 5.09
CA THR A 13 -1.62 3.06 6.14
C THR A 13 -1.45 2.36 7.48
N ILE A 14 -0.37 2.69 8.18
CA ILE A 14 -0.03 2.07 9.46
C ILE A 14 -0.35 3.07 10.57
N MET A 15 -1.27 2.67 11.44
CA MET A 15 -1.68 3.47 12.57
C MET A 15 -1.09 2.89 13.85
N MET A 16 -0.28 3.70 14.53
CA MET A 16 0.32 3.32 15.80
C MET A 16 -0.68 3.57 16.91
N PHE A 17 -1.19 2.49 17.48
CA PHE A 17 -2.24 2.54 18.48
C PHE A 17 -1.64 2.26 19.85
N PRO A 18 -1.62 3.26 20.76
CA PRO A 18 -0.90 3.14 22.05
C PRO A 18 -1.65 2.35 23.11
N ASP A 19 -2.88 1.88 22.84
CA ASP A 19 -3.72 1.17 23.79
C ASP A 19 -4.23 -0.14 23.19
N ARG A 20 -5.01 -0.88 23.93
CA ARG A 20 -5.60 -2.14 23.48
C ARG A 20 -6.87 -1.87 22.68
N PHE A 21 -7.03 -2.57 21.57
CA PHE A 21 -8.21 -2.48 20.72
C PHE A 21 -9.50 -2.70 21.54
N LYS A 22 -9.51 -3.68 22.44
CA LYS A 22 -10.68 -4.03 23.24
C LYS A 22 -11.20 -2.88 24.11
N ASN A 23 -10.35 -1.91 24.45
CA ASN A 23 -10.75 -0.77 25.28
C ASN A 23 -11.65 0.21 24.54
N TYR A 24 -11.76 0.07 23.21
CA TYR A 24 -12.55 0.93 22.33
C TYR A 24 -13.79 0.24 21.80
N ILE A 25 -13.99 -1.03 22.16
CA ILE A 25 -15.18 -1.79 21.82
C ILE A 25 -16.12 -1.75 23.02
N LEU A 26 -17.36 -1.34 22.78
CA LEU A 26 -18.40 -1.31 23.80
C LEU A 26 -19.08 -2.68 23.85
N PRO A 27 -18.84 -3.51 24.90
CA PRO A 27 -19.36 -4.88 24.95
C PRO A 27 -20.89 -4.96 24.85
N ASP A 28 -21.59 -3.97 25.42
CA ASP A 28 -23.04 -3.93 25.44
C ASP A 28 -23.65 -3.58 24.07
N GLN A 29 -22.83 -3.14 23.14
CA GLN A 29 -23.26 -2.70 21.80
C GLN A 29 -22.47 -3.36 20.68
N ILE A 30 -22.02 -4.58 20.91
CA ILE A 30 -21.19 -5.31 19.95
C ILE A 30 -21.90 -5.55 18.61
N HIS A 31 -23.24 -5.57 18.62
CA HIS A 31 -24.04 -5.70 17.40
C HIS A 31 -24.08 -4.40 16.56
N ILE A 32 -23.64 -3.29 17.13
CA ILE A 32 -23.53 -2.00 16.43
C ILE A 32 -22.05 -1.59 16.51
N LEU A 33 -21.18 -2.40 15.95
CA LEU A 33 -19.74 -2.17 16.06
C LEU A 33 -19.32 -0.93 15.30
N ASN A 34 -19.00 0.11 16.05
CA ASN A 34 -18.46 1.35 15.53
C ASN A 34 -17.26 1.72 16.41
N VAL A 35 -16.06 1.51 15.85
CA VAL A 35 -14.83 1.67 16.61
C VAL A 35 -14.12 2.95 16.17
N CYS A 36 -13.81 3.78 17.15
CA CYS A 36 -13.09 5.03 16.93
C CYS A 36 -11.80 5.02 17.75
N PHE A 37 -10.69 5.32 17.09
CA PHE A 37 -9.36 5.34 17.71
C PHE A 37 -8.77 6.74 17.70
N VAL A 38 -7.98 7.04 18.73
CA VAL A 38 -7.07 8.17 18.73
C VAL A 38 -5.70 7.66 18.30
N ASN A 39 -5.25 8.08 17.11
CA ASN A 39 -3.99 7.63 16.55
C ASN A 39 -2.99 8.80 16.55
N PRO A 40 -2.02 8.80 17.48
CA PRO A 40 -1.01 9.86 17.52
C PRO A 40 -0.01 9.79 16.36
N GLU A 41 0.11 8.61 15.75
CA GLU A 41 1.01 8.40 14.61
C GLU A 41 0.30 7.64 13.50
N ILE A 42 0.34 8.23 12.30
CA ILE A 42 -0.14 7.58 11.08
C ILE A 42 1.00 7.63 10.07
N ARG A 43 1.35 6.47 9.53
CA ARG A 43 2.40 6.35 8.54
C ARG A 43 1.84 5.69 7.29
N ARG A 44 2.15 6.27 6.13
CA ARG A 44 1.75 5.71 4.84
C ARG A 44 2.99 5.15 4.15
N GLU A 45 2.92 3.87 3.81
CA GLU A 45 4.01 3.15 3.17
C GLU A 45 3.59 2.64 1.80
N PHE A 46 4.57 2.42 0.93
CA PHE A 46 4.34 1.82 -0.38
C PHE A 46 4.35 0.30 -0.24
N GLY A 47 3.29 -0.35 -0.68
CA GLY A 47 3.09 -1.78 -0.48
C GLY A 47 2.52 -2.48 -1.70
N GLY A 48 1.89 -3.62 -1.44
CA GLY A 48 1.41 -4.53 -2.45
C GLY A 48 2.47 -5.54 -2.86
N CYS A 49 2.03 -6.73 -3.27
CA CYS A 49 2.97 -7.82 -3.58
C CYS A 49 3.92 -7.45 -4.73
N ALA A 50 3.39 -6.90 -5.83
CA ALA A 50 4.24 -6.53 -6.96
C ALA A 50 5.22 -5.43 -6.60
N GLY A 51 4.77 -4.43 -5.86
CA GLY A 51 5.63 -3.34 -5.42
C GLY A 51 6.76 -3.79 -4.52
N ASN A 52 6.44 -4.64 -3.54
CA ASN A 52 7.43 -5.15 -2.60
C ASN A 52 8.46 -6.07 -3.30
N ILE A 53 8.02 -6.93 -4.19
CA ILE A 53 8.91 -7.81 -4.94
C ILE A 53 9.82 -6.99 -5.87
N ALA A 54 9.25 -6.00 -6.58
CA ALA A 54 10.02 -5.13 -7.45
C ALA A 54 11.09 -4.35 -6.69
N TYR A 55 10.74 -3.82 -5.53
CA TYR A 55 11.67 -3.11 -4.66
C TYR A 55 12.85 -4.00 -4.26
N ASN A 56 12.56 -5.19 -3.76
CA ASN A 56 13.60 -6.11 -3.30
C ASN A 56 14.46 -6.61 -4.45
N LEU A 57 13.86 -6.91 -5.60
CA LEU A 57 14.61 -7.34 -6.77
C LEU A 57 15.56 -6.24 -7.26
N LYS A 58 15.12 -4.99 -7.23
CA LYS A 58 15.96 -3.86 -7.61
C LYS A 58 17.16 -3.71 -6.67
N LEU A 59 16.95 -3.85 -5.37
CA LEU A 59 18.02 -3.80 -4.38
C LEU A 59 19.06 -4.91 -4.61
N LEU A 60 18.63 -6.06 -5.11
CA LEU A 60 19.51 -7.19 -5.41
C LEU A 60 20.19 -7.08 -6.78
N GLY A 61 20.02 -5.98 -7.47
CA GLY A 61 20.64 -5.74 -8.79
C GLY A 61 19.86 -6.28 -9.97
N GLY A 62 18.61 -6.70 -9.77
CA GLY A 62 17.74 -7.19 -10.84
C GLY A 62 17.09 -6.06 -11.61
N ASP A 63 16.28 -6.45 -12.59
CA ASP A 63 15.55 -5.53 -13.47
C ASP A 63 14.06 -5.83 -13.42
N PRO A 64 13.34 -5.31 -12.40
CA PRO A 64 11.92 -5.59 -12.25
C PRO A 64 11.05 -4.78 -13.20
N LEU A 65 10.01 -5.42 -13.72
CA LEU A 65 8.93 -4.79 -14.47
C LEU A 65 7.61 -5.08 -13.74
N PRO A 66 7.20 -4.22 -12.81
CA PRO A 66 5.92 -4.42 -12.14
C PRO A 66 4.75 -4.20 -13.10
N MET A 67 3.75 -5.07 -13.00
CA MET A 67 2.55 -5.03 -13.81
C MET A 67 1.33 -5.12 -12.92
N GLY A 68 0.45 -4.15 -13.04
CA GLY A 68 -0.78 -4.10 -12.26
C GLY A 68 -1.62 -2.91 -12.65
N SER A 69 -2.75 -2.77 -11.99
CA SER A 69 -3.62 -1.61 -12.15
C SER A 69 -3.65 -0.79 -10.87
N VAL A 70 -3.72 0.52 -11.04
CA VAL A 70 -3.72 1.48 -9.93
C VAL A 70 -4.78 2.54 -10.20
N GLY A 71 -5.04 3.37 -9.21
CA GLY A 71 -5.99 4.46 -9.33
C GLY A 71 -5.34 5.81 -9.54
N LYS A 72 -6.16 6.83 -9.47
CA LYS A 72 -5.77 8.23 -9.74
C LYS A 72 -4.83 8.82 -8.69
N ASP A 73 -4.68 8.17 -7.55
CA ASP A 73 -3.85 8.63 -6.42
C ASP A 73 -2.46 8.00 -6.40
N PHE A 74 -2.00 7.49 -7.54
CA PHE A 74 -0.75 6.73 -7.62
C PHE A 74 0.51 7.58 -7.80
N SER A 75 0.39 8.90 -7.97
CA SER A 75 1.52 9.75 -8.37
C SER A 75 2.74 9.65 -7.45
N ASP A 76 2.56 9.62 -6.14
CA ASP A 76 3.67 9.50 -5.19
C ASP A 76 4.38 8.16 -5.32
N TYR A 77 3.62 7.09 -5.48
CA TYR A 77 4.16 5.75 -5.68
C TYR A 77 4.94 5.67 -6.99
N ARG A 78 4.37 6.23 -8.07
CA ARG A 78 5.02 6.29 -9.38
C ARG A 78 6.36 7.03 -9.29
N GLN A 79 6.38 8.15 -8.58
CA GLN A 79 7.62 8.91 -8.40
C GLN A 79 8.69 8.09 -7.67
N ARG A 80 8.30 7.32 -6.66
CA ARG A 80 9.24 6.42 -5.98
C ARG A 80 9.82 5.39 -6.93
N LEU A 81 8.99 4.78 -7.78
CA LEU A 81 9.49 3.81 -8.77
C LEU A 81 10.46 4.45 -9.73
N VAL A 82 10.15 5.64 -10.24
CA VAL A 82 11.03 6.39 -11.13
C VAL A 82 12.35 6.71 -10.46
N ASP A 83 12.32 7.18 -9.21
CA ASP A 83 13.52 7.52 -8.43
C ASP A 83 14.42 6.30 -8.21
N MET A 84 13.84 5.10 -8.15
CA MET A 84 14.57 3.84 -8.00
C MET A 84 15.04 3.26 -9.35
N GLY A 85 14.67 3.87 -10.46
CA GLY A 85 14.96 3.34 -11.78
C GLY A 85 14.13 2.13 -12.16
N ILE A 86 12.96 1.97 -11.56
CA ILE A 86 12.01 0.89 -11.88
C ILE A 86 11.03 1.39 -12.92
N SER A 87 10.88 0.65 -14.03
CA SER A 87 9.95 1.02 -15.09
C SER A 87 8.49 0.92 -14.64
N ASP A 88 7.69 1.90 -15.03
CA ASP A 88 6.26 1.93 -14.78
C ASP A 88 5.43 1.64 -16.05
N GLU A 89 6.06 1.18 -17.12
CA GLU A 89 5.42 1.04 -18.43
C GLU A 89 4.27 0.03 -18.46
N HIS A 90 4.27 -0.92 -17.53
CA HIS A 90 3.23 -1.95 -17.44
C HIS A 90 2.24 -1.71 -16.30
N ILE A 91 2.22 -0.50 -15.75
CA ILE A 91 1.28 -0.09 -14.72
C ILE A 91 0.16 0.71 -15.37
N LEU A 92 -1.06 0.17 -15.31
CA LEU A 92 -2.25 0.81 -15.89
C LEU A 92 -2.93 1.67 -14.83
N GLU A 93 -3.06 2.95 -15.09
CA GLU A 93 -3.81 3.85 -14.23
C GLU A 93 -5.27 3.92 -14.68
N ILE A 94 -6.19 3.69 -13.74
CA ILE A 94 -7.63 3.79 -13.95
C ILE A 94 -8.10 5.08 -13.29
N PRO A 95 -8.41 6.14 -14.05
CA PRO A 95 -8.61 7.48 -13.48
C PRO A 95 -9.88 7.63 -12.66
N GLU A 96 -10.83 6.69 -12.76
CA GLU A 96 -12.08 6.72 -12.01
C GLU A 96 -11.96 6.06 -10.63
N LEU A 97 -10.85 5.38 -10.36
CA LEU A 97 -10.68 4.60 -9.13
C LEU A 97 -9.55 5.13 -8.28
N TYR A 98 -9.51 4.68 -7.04
CA TYR A 98 -8.36 4.82 -6.16
C TYR A 98 -7.51 3.55 -6.19
N SER A 99 -6.22 3.69 -5.90
CA SER A 99 -5.34 2.54 -5.75
C SER A 99 -5.74 1.70 -4.54
N ALA A 100 -5.35 0.44 -4.54
CA ALA A 100 -5.58 -0.46 -3.41
C ALA A 100 -4.96 0.12 -2.14
N GLN A 101 -5.67 -0.01 -1.04
CA GLN A 101 -5.22 0.47 0.26
C GLN A 101 -5.43 -0.58 1.33
N CYS A 102 -4.47 -0.66 2.24
CA CYS A 102 -4.55 -1.52 3.42
C CYS A 102 -4.33 -0.64 4.65
N THR A 103 -5.23 -0.76 5.62
CA THR A 103 -5.10 -0.05 6.89
C THR A 103 -4.67 -1.05 7.95
N ILE A 104 -3.55 -0.77 8.60
CA ILE A 104 -2.93 -1.65 9.58
C ILE A 104 -2.91 -0.93 10.93
N THR A 105 -3.48 -1.57 11.93
CA THR A 105 -3.53 -1.06 13.30
C THR A 105 -2.65 -1.85 14.25
#